data_4940826867af3e74717dc5f0aae4a637
#
_entry.id   4940826867af3e74717dc5f0aae4a637
#
_cell.length_a   1.000
_cell.length_b   1.000
_cell.length_c   1.000
_cell.angle_alpha   90.00
_cell.angle_beta   90.00
_cell.angle_gamma   90.00
#
_symmetry.space_group_name_H-M   'P 1'
#
loop_
_entity.id
_entity.type
_entity.pdbx_description
1 polymer ?
#
loop_
_entity_poly.entity_id
_entity_poly.type
_entity_poly.pdbx_seq_one_letter_code
_entity_poly.pdbx_strand_id
1 'polypeptide(L)'
;MTKKTFRHAALCGFVTLLLAGCHVPQNISYFQDAAALNNMAVSDVDQFKLRPEDKINIVVNCQNPMLEQQFTLTTRGNVAQTLGAAVAPVTASGGSYGSNQPIAYTVDSQGTIDFPVLGRLSVAGKTRKEVAQYIQERLVARNLVEDPIVTVEYLNIGVNVLGEVNKAGRINVTKDHFTILDAIAGAGDLTINGRRENVMVCRQVDGVNQVYYVDLTNMQSLLLSPAYYLQQNDLVYVSPNNKRKREAVSVGNTFATPAIWISIASLLTTIAALLIK
;
A
#
# COMPACT_ATOMS: atom_id res chain seq x y z
N MET A 1 48.77 -5.43 -47.45
CA MET A 1 47.42 -5.87 -47.01
C MET A 1 46.44 -5.53 -48.08
N THR A 2 45.81 -6.51 -48.69
CA THR A 2 44.90 -6.28 -49.85
C THR A 2 43.59 -5.66 -49.35
N LYS A 3 42.99 -4.74 -50.13
CA LYS A 3 41.72 -4.06 -49.82
C LYS A 3 40.60 -5.04 -49.40
N LYS A 4 40.66 -6.32 -49.83
CA LYS A 4 39.72 -7.38 -49.45
C LYS A 4 39.87 -7.80 -47.98
N THR A 5 41.11 -7.95 -47.45
CA THR A 5 41.33 -8.38 -46.03
C THR A 5 40.88 -7.28 -45.07
N PHE A 6 41.05 -6.01 -45.41
CA PHE A 6 40.56 -4.92 -44.59
C PHE A 6 39.02 -4.83 -44.51
N ARG A 7 38.32 -5.14 -45.62
CA ARG A 7 36.85 -5.21 -45.65
C ARG A 7 36.28 -6.35 -44.79
N HIS A 8 36.95 -7.52 -44.82
CA HIS A 8 36.50 -8.63 -43.98
C HIS A 8 36.80 -8.41 -42.48
N ALA A 9 37.93 -7.77 -42.16
CA ALA A 9 38.23 -7.42 -40.78
C ALA A 9 37.26 -6.33 -40.23
N ALA A 10 36.90 -5.35 -41.03
CA ALA A 10 35.90 -4.34 -40.65
C ALA A 10 34.48 -4.95 -40.46
N LEU A 11 34.11 -5.90 -41.34
CA LEU A 11 32.81 -6.60 -41.22
C LEU A 11 32.75 -7.50 -39.98
N CYS A 12 33.83 -8.24 -39.69
CA CYS A 12 33.90 -9.04 -38.44
C CYS A 12 33.88 -8.17 -37.18
N GLY A 13 34.59 -7.05 -37.16
CA GLY A 13 34.54 -6.08 -36.05
C GLY A 13 33.16 -5.48 -35.83
N PHE A 14 32.44 -5.19 -36.90
CA PHE A 14 31.07 -4.69 -36.81
C PHE A 14 30.08 -5.75 -36.30
N VAL A 15 30.21 -7.01 -36.72
CA VAL A 15 29.39 -8.14 -36.25
C VAL A 15 29.67 -8.46 -34.78
N THR A 16 30.93 -8.40 -34.31
CA THR A 16 31.26 -8.62 -32.90
C THR A 16 30.74 -7.49 -32.00
N LEU A 17 30.69 -6.25 -32.50
CA LEU A 17 30.10 -5.11 -31.78
C LEU A 17 28.58 -5.27 -31.57
N LEU A 18 27.87 -5.91 -32.52
CA LEU A 18 26.43 -6.16 -32.44
C LEU A 18 26.07 -7.27 -31.45
N LEU A 19 27.00 -8.18 -31.13
CA LEU A 19 26.77 -9.28 -30.20
C LEU A 19 27.00 -8.93 -28.72
N ALA A 20 27.58 -7.76 -28.42
CA ALA A 20 27.91 -7.34 -27.07
C ALA A 20 26.72 -6.69 -26.29
N GLY A 21 25.51 -6.67 -26.87
CA GLY A 21 24.42 -5.80 -26.44
C GLY A 21 23.39 -6.36 -25.45
N CYS A 22 23.46 -7.65 -25.03
CA CYS A 22 22.43 -8.21 -24.14
C CYS A 22 22.87 -8.25 -22.67
N HIS A 23 22.91 -7.09 -22.02
CA HIS A 23 23.00 -7.06 -20.57
C HIS A 23 21.58 -7.07 -19.98
N VAL A 24 21.20 -8.18 -19.35
CA VAL A 24 19.92 -8.30 -18.63
C VAL A 24 20.07 -7.55 -17.31
N PRO A 25 19.21 -6.53 -17.00
CA PRO A 25 19.24 -5.87 -15.71
C PRO A 25 18.91 -6.87 -14.59
N GLN A 26 19.81 -7.03 -13.62
CA GLN A 26 19.61 -7.95 -12.49
C GLN A 26 18.61 -7.42 -11.46
N ASN A 27 18.26 -6.14 -11.48
CA ASN A 27 17.46 -5.46 -10.44
C ASN A 27 15.94 -5.61 -10.63
N ILE A 28 15.49 -6.60 -11.40
CA ILE A 28 14.06 -6.86 -11.64
C ILE A 28 13.49 -7.87 -10.66
N SER A 29 14.34 -8.73 -10.07
CA SER A 29 13.90 -9.78 -9.18
C SER A 29 13.88 -9.33 -7.73
N TYR A 30 12.88 -9.79 -6.98
CA TYR A 30 12.82 -9.66 -5.52
C TYR A 30 13.76 -10.66 -4.85
N PHE A 31 14.22 -10.35 -3.63
CA PHE A 31 14.83 -11.31 -2.69
C PHE A 31 15.97 -12.15 -3.28
N GLN A 32 16.92 -11.48 -3.94
CA GLN A 32 18.03 -12.19 -4.62
C GLN A 32 18.95 -12.92 -3.64
N ASP A 33 18.95 -12.55 -2.37
CA ASP A 33 19.69 -13.14 -1.27
C ASP A 33 18.90 -14.20 -0.46
N ALA A 34 17.65 -14.47 -0.81
CA ALA A 34 16.77 -15.34 -0.03
C ALA A 34 17.34 -16.76 0.21
N ALA A 35 18.11 -17.30 -0.73
CA ALA A 35 18.74 -18.61 -0.60
C ALA A 35 19.78 -18.68 0.55
N ALA A 36 20.36 -17.55 0.94
CA ALA A 36 21.34 -17.45 2.04
C ALA A 36 20.69 -17.23 3.41
N LEU A 37 19.40 -16.91 3.45
CA LEU A 37 18.68 -16.50 4.66
C LEU A 37 17.89 -17.67 5.26
N ASN A 38 18.58 -18.54 6.00
CA ASN A 38 17.91 -19.56 6.80
C ASN A 38 17.75 -19.05 8.25
N ASN A 39 16.50 -18.97 8.74
CA ASN A 39 16.14 -18.68 10.15
C ASN A 39 16.49 -17.27 10.67
N MET A 40 16.23 -16.21 9.90
CA MET A 40 16.28 -14.87 10.46
C MET A 40 15.08 -14.61 11.38
N ALA A 41 15.37 -14.12 12.58
CA ALA A 41 14.35 -13.55 13.45
C ALA A 41 13.87 -12.23 12.83
N VAL A 42 12.57 -12.09 12.67
CA VAL A 42 11.95 -10.83 12.27
C VAL A 42 12.00 -9.87 13.47
N SER A 43 12.37 -8.62 13.23
CA SER A 43 12.32 -7.56 14.25
C SER A 43 10.95 -7.49 14.94
N ASP A 44 10.92 -6.91 16.14
CA ASP A 44 9.69 -6.72 16.92
C ASP A 44 8.53 -6.25 16.04
N VAL A 45 7.45 -6.99 16.15
CA VAL A 45 6.28 -6.81 15.30
C VAL A 45 5.52 -5.58 15.78
N ASP A 46 5.67 -4.47 15.09
CA ASP A 46 4.92 -3.26 15.40
C ASP A 46 3.44 -3.46 14.98
N GLN A 47 2.54 -3.36 15.95
CA GLN A 47 1.10 -3.52 15.75
C GLN A 47 0.45 -2.17 15.54
N PHE A 48 -0.61 -2.13 14.71
CA PHE A 48 -1.39 -0.91 14.55
C PHE A 48 -2.06 -0.50 15.86
N LYS A 49 -1.76 0.73 16.30
CA LYS A 49 -2.36 1.39 17.44
C LYS A 49 -3.34 2.46 16.97
N LEU A 50 -4.50 2.54 17.62
CA LEU A 50 -5.51 3.53 17.30
C LEU A 50 -5.02 4.96 17.58
N ARG A 51 -5.38 5.85 16.68
CA ARG A 51 -5.08 7.29 16.75
C ARG A 51 -6.38 8.10 16.67
N PRO A 52 -6.38 9.37 17.07
CA PRO A 52 -7.49 10.28 16.78
C PRO A 52 -7.87 10.25 15.29
N GLU A 53 -9.17 10.37 15.00
CA GLU A 53 -9.80 10.30 13.68
C GLU A 53 -9.93 8.88 13.08
N ASP A 54 -9.43 7.84 13.77
CA ASP A 54 -9.67 6.48 13.36
C ASP A 54 -11.12 6.07 13.52
N LYS A 55 -11.56 5.24 12.58
CA LYS A 55 -12.89 4.64 12.62
C LYS A 55 -12.76 3.15 12.83
N ILE A 56 -13.47 2.66 13.82
CA ILE A 56 -13.52 1.24 14.17
C ILE A 56 -14.97 0.79 14.20
N ASN A 57 -15.18 -0.48 13.89
CA ASN A 57 -16.42 -1.19 14.14
C ASN A 57 -16.25 -2.03 15.40
N ILE A 58 -17.23 -1.99 16.30
CA ILE A 58 -17.22 -2.78 17.52
C ILE A 58 -18.49 -3.61 17.52
N VAL A 59 -18.32 -4.94 17.56
CA VAL A 59 -19.41 -5.90 17.64
C VAL A 59 -19.31 -6.61 18.97
N VAL A 60 -20.41 -6.58 19.73
CA VAL A 60 -20.54 -7.30 21.01
C VAL A 60 -21.54 -8.41 20.83
N ASN A 61 -21.08 -9.65 20.89
CA ASN A 61 -21.91 -10.84 20.89
C ASN A 61 -22.06 -11.35 22.33
N CYS A 62 -23.27 -11.73 22.73
CA CYS A 62 -23.53 -12.32 24.03
C CYS A 62 -24.58 -13.43 23.92
N GLN A 63 -24.63 -14.31 24.90
CA GLN A 63 -25.57 -15.44 24.91
C GLN A 63 -27.05 -15.00 25.00
N ASN A 64 -27.30 -13.77 25.45
CA ASN A 64 -28.65 -13.23 25.55
C ASN A 64 -28.98 -12.35 24.31
N PRO A 65 -29.88 -12.82 23.41
CA PRO A 65 -30.21 -12.10 22.16
C PRO A 65 -30.85 -10.73 22.40
N MET A 66 -31.51 -10.50 23.52
CA MET A 66 -32.11 -9.22 23.86
C MET A 66 -31.05 -8.16 24.16
N LEU A 67 -29.96 -8.55 24.83
CA LEU A 67 -28.83 -7.65 25.12
C LEU A 67 -28.01 -7.38 23.86
N GLU A 68 -27.80 -8.39 23.03
CA GLU A 68 -27.14 -8.23 21.73
C GLU A 68 -27.87 -7.21 20.84
N GLN A 69 -29.19 -7.29 20.76
CA GLN A 69 -30.01 -6.30 20.06
C GLN A 69 -29.84 -4.90 20.67
N GLN A 70 -29.72 -4.77 21.97
CA GLN A 70 -29.59 -3.49 22.66
C GLN A 70 -28.26 -2.79 22.31
N PHE A 71 -27.14 -3.53 22.21
CA PHE A 71 -25.85 -3.02 21.73
C PHE A 71 -25.88 -2.69 20.25
N THR A 72 -26.63 -3.44 19.45
CA THR A 72 -26.78 -3.25 18.00
C THR A 72 -27.83 -2.21 17.65
N LEU A 73 -28.98 -2.19 18.37
CA LEU A 73 -30.12 -1.29 18.09
C LEU A 73 -29.92 0.12 18.65
N THR A 74 -29.14 0.27 19.74
CA THR A 74 -28.85 1.62 20.28
C THR A 74 -28.13 2.46 19.23
N THR A 75 -27.44 1.81 18.33
CA THR A 75 -26.72 2.49 17.25
C THR A 75 -27.63 2.77 16.02
N ARG A 76 -28.69 2.00 15.83
CA ARG A 76 -29.71 2.26 14.79
C ARG A 76 -30.76 3.30 15.22
N GLY A 77 -31.03 3.42 16.52
CA GLY A 77 -32.10 4.26 17.08
C GLY A 77 -31.74 5.72 17.26
N ASN A 78 -30.48 6.06 17.46
CA ASN A 78 -30.09 7.43 17.80
C ASN A 78 -30.15 8.43 16.63
N VAL A 79 -30.19 7.97 15.39
CA VAL A 79 -30.33 8.87 14.24
C VAL A 79 -31.79 9.35 14.07
N ALA A 80 -32.78 8.54 14.50
CA ALA A 80 -34.20 8.89 14.36
C ALA A 80 -34.76 9.69 15.56
N GLN A 81 -34.18 9.57 16.74
CA GLN A 81 -34.69 10.24 17.95
C GLN A 81 -34.05 11.62 18.24
N THR A 82 -32.89 11.94 17.66
CA THR A 82 -32.24 13.25 17.85
C THR A 82 -32.87 14.36 16.98
N LEU A 83 -33.66 14.00 15.98
CA LEU A 83 -34.44 14.95 15.19
C LEU A 83 -35.91 14.83 15.60
N GLY A 84 -36.28 15.49 16.69
CA GLY A 84 -37.66 15.60 17.18
C GLY A 84 -38.63 16.26 16.16
N ALA A 85 -38.70 15.72 14.95
CA ALA A 85 -39.61 16.10 13.90
C ALA A 85 -40.59 14.92 13.66
N ALA A 86 -41.88 15.20 13.83
CA ALA A 86 -42.98 14.36 13.42
C ALA A 86 -42.78 13.91 11.96
N VAL A 87 -42.35 12.66 11.75
CA VAL A 87 -42.20 12.12 10.41
C VAL A 87 -43.60 11.66 9.95
N ALA A 88 -44.15 12.36 8.96
CA ALA A 88 -45.28 11.85 8.21
C ALA A 88 -44.96 10.50 7.60
N PRO A 89 -45.96 9.58 7.45
CA PRO A 89 -45.74 8.27 6.87
C PRO A 89 -45.32 8.41 5.41
N VAL A 90 -44.04 8.15 5.12
CA VAL A 90 -43.54 8.03 3.75
C VAL A 90 -44.05 6.72 3.20
N THR A 91 -44.98 6.81 2.23
CA THR A 91 -45.45 5.70 1.43
C THR A 91 -44.25 4.99 0.79
N ALA A 92 -44.20 3.67 0.99
CA ALA A 92 -43.15 2.79 0.48
C ALA A 92 -43.09 2.85 -1.05
N SER A 93 -42.07 3.51 -1.56
CA SER A 93 -41.64 3.33 -2.94
C SER A 93 -40.25 2.68 -2.88
N GLY A 94 -40.20 1.43 -3.32
CA GLY A 94 -39.11 0.46 -3.49
C GLY A 94 -37.66 0.97 -3.36
N GLY A 95 -37.17 1.17 -2.17
CA GLY A 95 -35.78 1.44 -1.87
C GLY A 95 -35.20 0.30 -1.04
N SER A 96 -34.17 -0.32 -1.54
CA SER A 96 -33.45 -1.47 -0.98
C SER A 96 -33.10 -1.26 0.50
N TYR A 97 -33.90 -1.84 1.38
CA TYR A 97 -33.61 -1.94 2.80
C TYR A 97 -32.55 -3.02 3.00
N GLY A 98 -31.31 -2.64 3.21
CA GLY A 98 -30.29 -3.65 3.51
C GLY A 98 -28.85 -3.27 3.35
N SER A 99 -28.45 -2.02 3.50
CA SER A 99 -27.06 -1.79 3.78
C SER A 99 -26.81 -2.05 5.29
N ASN A 100 -26.41 -3.29 5.60
CA ASN A 100 -25.72 -3.61 6.86
C ASN A 100 -24.38 -2.86 6.88
N GLN A 101 -24.43 -1.53 6.93
CA GLN A 101 -23.20 -0.78 7.14
C GLN A 101 -22.80 -0.96 8.59
N PRO A 102 -21.56 -1.42 8.85
CA PRO A 102 -21.04 -1.53 10.19
C PRO A 102 -21.07 -0.16 10.86
N ILE A 103 -21.43 -0.15 12.13
CA ILE A 103 -21.51 1.07 12.93
C ILE A 103 -20.08 1.54 13.22
N ALA A 104 -19.74 2.70 12.69
CA ALA A 104 -18.42 3.28 12.86
C ALA A 104 -18.35 4.12 14.13
N TYR A 105 -17.51 3.73 15.08
CA TYR A 105 -17.07 4.59 16.18
C TYR A 105 -15.87 5.39 15.71
N THR A 106 -15.92 6.70 15.83
CA THR A 106 -14.77 7.57 15.50
C THR A 106 -14.05 7.93 16.79
N VAL A 107 -12.74 7.73 16.80
CA VAL A 107 -11.87 8.16 17.90
C VAL A 107 -11.77 9.67 17.86
N ASP A 108 -12.16 10.34 18.94
CA ASP A 108 -12.12 11.80 19.02
C ASP A 108 -10.67 12.33 19.17
N SER A 109 -10.53 13.66 19.18
CA SER A 109 -9.24 14.34 19.34
C SER A 109 -8.57 14.09 20.70
N GLN A 110 -9.33 13.63 21.70
CA GLN A 110 -8.83 13.26 23.02
C GLN A 110 -8.45 11.76 23.10
N GLY A 111 -8.64 11.02 21.99
CA GLY A 111 -8.34 9.59 21.92
C GLY A 111 -9.41 8.71 22.57
N THR A 112 -10.65 9.21 22.64
CA THR A 112 -11.77 8.48 23.26
C THR A 112 -12.85 8.15 22.23
N ILE A 113 -13.68 7.16 22.57
CA ILE A 113 -14.92 6.83 21.87
C ILE A 113 -16.09 6.88 22.85
N ASP A 114 -17.28 7.28 22.37
CA ASP A 114 -18.51 7.18 23.15
C ASP A 114 -19.18 5.82 22.89
N PHE A 115 -19.04 4.91 23.85
CA PHE A 115 -19.60 3.57 23.72
C PHE A 115 -20.94 3.46 24.52
N PRO A 116 -21.99 2.90 23.91
CA PRO A 116 -23.28 2.76 24.60
C PRO A 116 -23.13 2.08 25.95
N VAL A 117 -23.88 2.52 26.95
CA VAL A 117 -23.92 1.99 28.32
C VAL A 117 -22.62 2.18 29.11
N LEU A 118 -21.44 2.09 28.50
CA LEU A 118 -20.17 2.30 29.18
C LEU A 118 -19.72 3.77 29.22
N GLY A 119 -20.25 4.61 28.31
CA GLY A 119 -19.85 6.02 28.18
C GLY A 119 -18.50 6.17 27.47
N ARG A 120 -17.74 7.19 27.86
CA ARG A 120 -16.43 7.49 27.25
C ARG A 120 -15.38 6.46 27.62
N LEU A 121 -14.70 5.93 26.58
CA LEU A 121 -13.64 4.96 26.69
C LEU A 121 -12.38 5.48 26.01
N SER A 122 -11.25 5.50 26.70
CA SER A 122 -9.94 5.85 26.12
C SER A 122 -9.39 4.68 25.32
N VAL A 123 -9.23 4.87 24.02
CA VAL A 123 -8.80 3.82 23.06
C VAL A 123 -7.53 4.20 22.29
N ALA A 124 -7.15 5.46 22.24
CA ALA A 124 -5.91 5.87 21.57
C ALA A 124 -4.69 5.18 22.17
N GLY A 125 -3.75 4.80 21.31
CA GLY A 125 -2.54 4.07 21.69
C GLY A 125 -2.74 2.58 21.96
N LYS A 126 -3.97 2.08 21.90
CA LYS A 126 -4.31 0.66 22.07
C LYS A 126 -4.45 -0.02 20.69
N THR A 127 -4.12 -1.30 20.66
CA THR A 127 -4.42 -2.18 19.52
C THR A 127 -5.91 -2.58 19.55
N ARG A 128 -6.44 -3.08 18.43
CA ARG A 128 -7.84 -3.56 18.39
C ARG A 128 -8.11 -4.68 19.40
N LYS A 129 -7.13 -5.53 19.68
CA LYS A 129 -7.25 -6.60 20.69
C LYS A 129 -7.33 -6.04 22.11
N GLU A 130 -6.49 -5.08 22.44
CA GLU A 130 -6.51 -4.41 23.73
C GLU A 130 -7.81 -3.63 23.95
N VAL A 131 -8.36 -3.00 22.88
CA VAL A 131 -9.66 -2.33 22.95
C VAL A 131 -10.79 -3.34 23.17
N ALA A 132 -10.76 -4.46 22.45
CA ALA A 132 -11.76 -5.53 22.63
C ALA A 132 -11.75 -6.06 24.07
N GLN A 133 -10.57 -6.38 24.59
CA GLN A 133 -10.40 -6.85 25.96
C GLN A 133 -10.83 -5.78 26.99
N TYR A 134 -10.47 -4.53 26.78
CA TYR A 134 -10.83 -3.43 27.65
C TYR A 134 -12.36 -3.23 27.76
N ILE A 135 -13.07 -3.35 26.64
CA ILE A 135 -14.53 -3.27 26.60
C ILE A 135 -15.15 -4.49 27.29
N GLN A 136 -14.63 -5.70 27.01
CA GLN A 136 -15.07 -6.94 27.63
C GLN A 136 -14.97 -6.87 29.15
N GLU A 137 -13.82 -6.49 29.68
CA GLU A 137 -13.60 -6.33 31.13
C GLU A 137 -14.59 -5.34 31.78
N ARG A 138 -14.86 -4.21 31.07
CA ARG A 138 -15.79 -3.20 31.55
C ARG A 138 -17.25 -3.66 31.57
N LEU A 139 -17.65 -4.44 30.56
CA LEU A 139 -19.00 -5.01 30.48
C LEU A 139 -19.25 -6.02 31.61
N VAL A 140 -18.27 -6.89 31.90
CA VAL A 140 -18.32 -7.86 32.99
C VAL A 140 -18.29 -7.18 34.36
N ALA A 141 -17.38 -6.22 34.56
CA ALA A 141 -17.25 -5.51 35.84
C ALA A 141 -18.50 -4.72 36.24
N ARG A 142 -19.32 -4.31 35.28
CA ARG A 142 -20.61 -3.64 35.54
C ARG A 142 -21.81 -4.61 35.62
N ASN A 143 -21.57 -5.94 35.56
CA ASN A 143 -22.60 -6.97 35.51
C ASN A 143 -23.63 -6.75 34.38
N LEU A 144 -23.22 -6.18 33.28
CA LEU A 144 -24.08 -5.93 32.11
C LEU A 144 -24.24 -7.17 31.25
N VAL A 145 -23.17 -7.95 31.13
CA VAL A 145 -23.11 -9.19 30.34
C VAL A 145 -22.18 -10.16 31.05
N GLU A 146 -22.58 -11.44 31.16
CA GLU A 146 -21.79 -12.47 31.89
C GLU A 146 -20.59 -12.95 31.07
N ASP A 147 -20.75 -13.13 29.75
CA ASP A 147 -19.70 -13.65 28.87
C ASP A 147 -19.75 -12.94 27.50
N PRO A 148 -19.32 -11.67 27.41
CA PRO A 148 -19.32 -10.92 26.15
C PRO A 148 -18.15 -11.32 25.27
N ILE A 149 -18.42 -11.59 23.98
CA ILE A 149 -17.40 -11.69 22.93
C ILE A 149 -17.37 -10.35 22.20
N VAL A 150 -16.27 -9.61 22.36
CA VAL A 150 -16.10 -8.31 21.72
C VAL A 150 -15.12 -8.43 20.55
N THR A 151 -15.57 -8.02 19.37
CA THR A 151 -14.75 -7.97 18.15
C THR A 151 -14.61 -6.53 17.72
N VAL A 152 -13.36 -6.11 17.45
CA VAL A 152 -13.03 -4.76 16.96
C VAL A 152 -12.38 -4.89 15.60
N GLU A 153 -12.90 -4.15 14.62
CA GLU A 153 -12.41 -4.11 13.23
C GLU A 153 -12.04 -2.70 12.82
N TYR A 154 -10.99 -2.58 12.03
CA TYR A 154 -10.59 -1.31 11.43
C TYR A 154 -11.47 -0.98 10.23
N LEU A 155 -11.95 0.27 10.10
CA LEU A 155 -12.76 0.72 8.97
C LEU A 155 -12.02 1.65 8.01
N ASN A 156 -11.17 2.54 8.53
CA ASN A 156 -10.48 3.54 7.72
C ASN A 156 -8.96 3.47 7.82
N ILE A 157 -8.40 2.46 8.46
CA ILE A 157 -6.96 2.31 8.56
C ILE A 157 -6.40 1.84 7.22
N GLY A 158 -5.38 2.52 6.74
CA GLY A 158 -4.76 2.20 5.46
C GLY A 158 -3.45 2.92 5.26
N VAL A 159 -2.75 2.49 4.21
CA VAL A 159 -1.52 3.09 3.70
C VAL A 159 -1.74 3.58 2.27
N ASN A 160 -0.97 4.56 1.83
CA ASN A 160 -1.07 5.09 0.48
C ASN A 160 0.11 4.56 -0.35
N VAL A 161 -0.19 4.00 -1.53
CA VAL A 161 0.83 3.51 -2.45
C VAL A 161 0.78 4.31 -3.73
N LEU A 162 1.90 4.92 -4.12
CA LEU A 162 2.01 5.79 -5.29
C LEU A 162 3.23 5.41 -6.15
N GLY A 163 3.23 5.87 -7.39
CA GLY A 163 4.34 5.73 -8.34
C GLY A 163 4.16 4.55 -9.29
N GLU A 164 5.24 3.86 -9.60
CA GLU A 164 5.29 2.77 -10.59
C GLU A 164 4.76 1.43 -10.04
N VAL A 165 3.48 1.42 -9.69
CA VAL A 165 2.69 0.25 -9.29
C VAL A 165 1.49 0.10 -10.21
N ASN A 166 0.91 -1.10 -10.28
CA ASN A 166 -0.21 -1.35 -11.20
C ASN A 166 -1.51 -0.64 -10.77
N LYS A 167 -1.75 -0.50 -9.45
CA LYS A 167 -2.93 0.16 -8.89
C LYS A 167 -2.50 1.12 -7.78
N ALA A 168 -2.13 2.34 -8.16
CA ALA A 168 -1.83 3.39 -7.18
C ALA A 168 -3.10 3.80 -6.43
N GLY A 169 -2.99 4.04 -5.14
CA GLY A 169 -4.10 4.46 -4.30
C GLY A 169 -3.95 4.07 -2.83
N ARG A 170 -5.04 4.20 -2.09
CA ARG A 170 -5.10 3.79 -0.69
C ARG A 170 -5.39 2.30 -0.59
N ILE A 171 -4.56 1.59 0.18
CA ILE A 171 -4.72 0.17 0.50
C ILE A 171 -5.21 0.07 1.94
N ASN A 172 -6.38 -0.54 2.12
CA ASN A 172 -6.97 -0.72 3.44
C ASN A 172 -6.25 -1.85 4.20
N VAL A 173 -5.99 -1.59 5.47
CA VAL A 173 -5.36 -2.55 6.39
C VAL A 173 -6.44 -3.33 7.13
N THR A 174 -6.42 -4.65 6.99
CA THR A 174 -7.36 -5.57 7.66
C THR A 174 -6.69 -6.47 8.69
N LYS A 175 -5.34 -6.43 8.76
CA LYS A 175 -4.51 -7.27 9.64
C LYS A 175 -3.90 -6.44 10.77
N ASP A 176 -3.51 -7.09 11.86
CA ASP A 176 -2.78 -6.44 12.97
C ASP A 176 -1.34 -6.08 12.59
N HIS A 177 -0.76 -6.84 11.65
CA HIS A 177 0.58 -6.63 11.12
C HIS A 177 0.47 -6.46 9.61
N PHE A 178 0.92 -5.34 9.11
CA PHE A 178 0.85 -5.02 7.69
C PHE A 178 2.22 -4.59 7.19
N THR A 179 2.75 -5.36 6.26
CA THR A 179 4.10 -5.16 5.75
C THR A 179 4.09 -4.31 4.48
N ILE A 180 5.25 -3.78 4.11
CA ILE A 180 5.44 -3.12 2.81
C ILE A 180 5.12 -4.07 1.64
N LEU A 181 5.34 -5.38 1.81
CA LEU A 181 5.00 -6.39 0.81
C LEU A 181 3.50 -6.55 0.65
N ASP A 182 2.73 -6.51 1.77
CA ASP A 182 1.26 -6.52 1.71
C ASP A 182 0.73 -5.29 0.96
N ALA A 183 1.33 -4.12 1.19
CA ALA A 183 0.95 -2.88 0.50
C ALA A 183 1.21 -2.97 -1.01
N ILE A 184 2.38 -3.47 -1.39
CA ILE A 184 2.77 -3.65 -2.80
C ILE A 184 1.87 -4.69 -3.47
N ALA A 185 1.62 -5.83 -2.81
CA ALA A 185 0.70 -6.85 -3.31
C ALA A 185 -0.73 -6.31 -3.48
N GLY A 186 -1.22 -5.52 -2.51
CA GLY A 186 -2.50 -4.84 -2.60
C GLY A 186 -2.58 -3.82 -3.74
N ALA A 187 -1.47 -3.17 -4.07
CA ALA A 187 -1.33 -2.29 -5.24
C ALA A 187 -1.12 -3.03 -6.57
N GLY A 188 -1.21 -4.38 -6.56
CA GLY A 188 -1.09 -5.21 -7.76
C GLY A 188 0.34 -5.36 -8.27
N ASP A 189 1.31 -5.23 -7.39
CA ASP A 189 2.76 -5.28 -7.65
C ASP A 189 3.34 -4.03 -8.35
N LEU A 190 4.67 -3.92 -8.36
CA LEU A 190 5.40 -2.91 -9.11
C LEU A 190 5.29 -3.17 -10.62
N THR A 191 5.23 -2.09 -11.39
CA THR A 191 5.39 -2.22 -12.84
C THR A 191 6.81 -2.66 -13.19
N ILE A 192 7.03 -3.08 -14.45
CA ILE A 192 8.37 -3.39 -14.96
C ILE A 192 9.32 -2.19 -14.88
N ASN A 193 8.77 -0.98 -14.81
CA ASN A 193 9.51 0.27 -14.74
C ASN A 193 9.76 0.74 -13.30
N GLY A 194 9.18 0.08 -12.31
CA GLY A 194 9.36 0.40 -10.90
C GLY A 194 10.74 -0.02 -10.39
N ARG A 195 11.39 0.87 -9.64
CA ARG A 195 12.68 0.59 -8.99
C ARG A 195 12.45 -0.15 -7.69
N ARG A 196 12.95 -1.39 -7.62
CA ARG A 196 12.82 -2.26 -6.45
C ARG A 196 13.86 -1.99 -5.38
N GLU A 197 15.03 -1.52 -5.79
CA GLU A 197 16.16 -1.22 -4.90
C GLU A 197 16.00 0.07 -4.09
N ASN A 198 14.97 0.87 -4.34
CA ASN A 198 14.81 2.18 -3.70
C ASN A 198 13.34 2.59 -3.58
N VAL A 199 12.60 1.82 -2.80
CA VAL A 199 11.21 2.15 -2.44
C VAL A 199 11.22 3.09 -1.25
N MET A 200 10.62 4.26 -1.39
CA MET A 200 10.55 5.27 -0.34
C MET A 200 9.30 5.04 0.52
N VAL A 201 9.47 5.03 1.82
CA VAL A 201 8.37 5.07 2.80
C VAL A 201 8.47 6.37 3.58
N CYS A 202 7.43 7.19 3.50
CA CYS A 202 7.31 8.42 4.28
C CYS A 202 6.29 8.19 5.40
N ARG A 203 6.73 8.38 6.63
CA ARG A 203 5.96 8.20 7.87
C ARG A 203 5.94 9.48 8.66
N GLN A 204 4.78 9.87 9.14
CA GLN A 204 4.65 10.99 10.06
C GLN A 204 4.68 10.48 11.51
N VAL A 205 5.69 10.91 12.27
CA VAL A 205 5.84 10.62 13.70
C VAL A 205 5.93 11.95 14.45
N ASP A 206 5.05 12.18 15.40
CA ASP A 206 5.02 13.39 16.23
C ASP A 206 5.08 14.71 15.43
N GLY A 207 4.39 14.76 14.29
CA GLY A 207 4.35 15.92 13.41
C GLY A 207 5.56 16.09 12.49
N VAL A 208 6.56 15.18 12.57
CA VAL A 208 7.77 15.19 11.73
C VAL A 208 7.68 14.08 10.68
N ASN A 209 7.98 14.42 9.44
CA ASN A 209 8.06 13.42 8.36
C ASN A 209 9.42 12.72 8.39
N GLN A 210 9.40 11.41 8.60
CA GLN A 210 10.56 10.54 8.51
C GLN A 210 10.50 9.77 7.18
N VAL A 211 11.63 9.72 6.48
CA VAL A 211 11.73 9.04 5.19
C VAL A 211 12.69 7.86 5.31
N TYR A 212 12.21 6.69 4.92
CA TYR A 212 12.97 5.46 4.85
C TYR A 212 13.10 5.00 3.41
N TYR A 213 14.24 4.44 3.06
CA TYR A 213 14.45 3.78 1.78
C TYR A 213 14.60 2.28 2.00
N VAL A 214 13.83 1.52 1.27
CA VAL A 214 13.73 0.07 1.40
C VAL A 214 14.14 -0.59 0.09
N ASP A 215 15.04 -1.56 0.19
CA ASP A 215 15.47 -2.38 -0.94
C ASP A 215 14.71 -3.71 -0.94
N LEU A 216 13.85 -3.89 -1.94
CA LEU A 216 13.07 -5.10 -2.10
C LEU A 216 13.85 -6.22 -2.80
N THR A 217 15.03 -5.94 -3.34
CA THR A 217 15.89 -6.94 -3.97
C THR A 217 16.70 -7.73 -2.95
N ASN A 218 16.88 -7.17 -1.75
CA ASN A 218 17.63 -7.75 -0.65
C ASN A 218 16.72 -8.04 0.55
N MET A 219 16.46 -9.32 0.82
CA MET A 219 15.56 -9.77 1.88
C MET A 219 16.09 -9.40 3.27
N GLN A 220 17.41 -9.51 3.49
CA GLN A 220 18.03 -9.19 4.78
C GLN A 220 17.83 -7.71 5.14
N SER A 221 18.15 -6.80 4.23
CA SER A 221 18.01 -5.37 4.45
C SER A 221 16.54 -4.97 4.63
N LEU A 222 15.64 -5.65 3.91
CA LEU A 222 14.20 -5.45 4.02
C LEU A 222 13.69 -5.80 5.41
N LEU A 223 14.00 -6.99 5.94
CA LEU A 223 13.52 -7.48 7.23
C LEU A 223 14.07 -6.66 8.42
N LEU A 224 15.26 -6.08 8.27
CA LEU A 224 15.88 -5.21 9.28
C LEU A 224 15.42 -3.74 9.18
N SER A 225 14.67 -3.39 8.15
CA SER A 225 14.20 -2.01 7.95
C SER A 225 13.12 -1.64 8.98
N PRO A 226 13.19 -0.45 9.60
CA PRO A 226 12.10 0.07 10.44
C PRO A 226 10.79 0.30 9.68
N ALA A 227 10.85 0.34 8.34
CA ALA A 227 9.70 0.49 7.46
C ALA A 227 9.21 -0.85 6.87
N TYR A 228 9.72 -2.00 7.35
CA TYR A 228 9.20 -3.30 6.97
C TYR A 228 7.73 -3.45 7.37
N TYR A 229 7.41 -3.13 8.63
CA TYR A 229 6.05 -2.98 9.10
C TYR A 229 5.59 -1.54 8.87
N LEU A 230 4.55 -1.41 8.07
CA LEU A 230 3.95 -0.10 7.79
C LEU A 230 3.05 0.32 8.95
N GLN A 231 2.97 1.64 9.14
CA GLN A 231 2.03 2.27 10.07
C GLN A 231 0.91 2.96 9.29
N GLN A 232 -0.12 3.34 10.04
CA GLN A 232 -1.25 4.05 9.48
C GLN A 232 -0.84 5.34 8.78
N ASN A 233 -1.42 5.57 7.60
CA ASN A 233 -1.17 6.72 6.73
C ASN A 233 0.26 6.81 6.19
N ASP A 234 1.10 5.76 6.33
CA ASP A 234 2.37 5.70 5.62
C ASP A 234 2.14 5.89 4.12
N LEU A 235 3.07 6.60 3.50
CA LEU A 235 3.14 6.77 2.06
C LEU A 235 4.27 5.92 1.50
N VAL A 236 3.93 4.90 0.72
CA VAL A 236 4.87 4.08 -0.03
C VAL A 236 4.97 4.63 -1.45
N TYR A 237 6.15 5.07 -1.85
CA TYR A 237 6.38 5.61 -3.19
C TYR A 237 7.42 4.80 -3.95
N VAL A 238 7.00 4.30 -5.11
CA VAL A 238 7.85 3.55 -6.03
C VAL A 238 8.33 4.46 -7.15
N SER A 239 9.63 4.73 -7.17
CA SER A 239 10.24 5.59 -8.19
C SER A 239 10.31 4.90 -9.55
N PRO A 240 10.09 5.62 -10.66
CA PRO A 240 10.31 5.10 -12.00
C PRO A 240 11.80 4.89 -12.29
N ASN A 241 12.10 3.89 -13.11
CA ASN A 241 13.45 3.66 -13.60
C ASN A 241 13.91 4.75 -14.60
N ASN A 242 15.20 4.74 -14.94
CA ASN A 242 15.78 5.75 -15.83
C ASN A 242 15.22 5.71 -17.26
N LYS A 243 14.73 4.55 -17.72
CA LYS A 243 14.07 4.41 -19.02
C LYS A 243 12.76 5.21 -19.01
N ARG A 244 11.90 4.98 -18.03
CA ARG A 244 10.62 5.66 -17.88
C ARG A 244 10.78 7.18 -17.69
N LYS A 245 11.80 7.60 -16.92
CA LYS A 245 12.13 9.02 -16.75
C LYS A 245 12.51 9.68 -18.07
N ARG A 246 13.30 8.99 -18.91
CA ARG A 246 13.66 9.49 -20.24
C ARG A 246 12.46 9.55 -21.18
N GLU A 247 11.59 8.55 -21.14
CA GLU A 247 10.35 8.55 -21.93
C GLU A 247 9.45 9.73 -21.57
N ALA A 248 9.32 10.08 -20.30
CA ALA A 248 8.51 11.20 -19.84
C ALA A 248 9.04 12.57 -20.34
N VAL A 249 10.35 12.71 -20.49
CA VAL A 249 11.00 13.94 -21.03
C VAL A 249 11.04 13.93 -22.56
N SER A 250 10.97 12.76 -23.18
CA SER A 250 11.20 12.51 -24.60
C SER A 250 9.99 12.77 -25.50
N VAL A 251 8.84 13.20 -24.95
CA VAL A 251 7.65 13.58 -25.76
C VAL A 251 7.93 14.89 -26.52
N GLY A 252 8.89 14.86 -27.42
CA GLY A 252 9.33 15.98 -28.25
C GLY A 252 10.79 15.88 -28.67
N ASN A 253 11.59 15.04 -28.10
CA ASN A 253 13.00 14.88 -28.44
C ASN A 253 13.21 13.66 -29.35
N THR A 254 12.79 13.80 -30.59
CA THR A 254 12.91 12.79 -31.66
C THR A 254 14.36 12.32 -31.85
N PHE A 255 15.34 13.15 -31.52
CA PHE A 255 16.77 12.84 -31.63
C PHE A 255 17.27 11.79 -30.60
N ALA A 256 16.50 11.51 -29.55
CA ALA A 256 16.86 10.51 -28.55
C ALA A 256 16.44 9.08 -28.93
N THR A 257 15.71 8.89 -30.02
CA THR A 257 15.27 7.56 -30.47
C THR A 257 16.34 6.89 -31.35
N PRO A 258 16.66 5.58 -31.08
CA PRO A 258 17.61 4.83 -31.92
C PRO A 258 17.24 4.85 -33.41
N ALA A 259 15.95 4.93 -33.73
CA ALA A 259 15.44 4.93 -35.07
C ALA A 259 16.01 6.09 -35.96
N ILE A 260 16.16 7.28 -35.36
CA ILE A 260 16.73 8.42 -36.11
C ILE A 260 18.20 8.22 -36.39
N TRP A 261 18.96 7.69 -35.44
CA TRP A 261 20.38 7.42 -35.67
C TRP A 261 20.59 6.33 -36.72
N ILE A 262 19.72 5.31 -36.76
CA ILE A 262 19.71 4.28 -37.78
C ILE A 262 19.37 4.89 -39.13
N SER A 263 18.39 5.80 -39.21
CA SER A 263 18.02 6.50 -40.47
C SER A 263 19.14 7.39 -40.98
N ILE A 264 19.80 8.14 -40.09
CA ILE A 264 20.96 8.98 -40.46
C ILE A 264 22.12 8.11 -40.91
N ALA A 265 22.43 7.03 -40.23
CA ALA A 265 23.49 6.11 -40.64
C ALA A 265 23.20 5.44 -42.00
N SER A 266 21.95 5.07 -42.26
CA SER A 266 21.50 4.54 -43.54
C SER A 266 21.65 5.56 -44.67
N LEU A 267 21.26 6.81 -44.41
CA LEU A 267 21.42 7.89 -45.38
C LEU A 267 22.89 8.14 -45.71
N LEU A 268 23.76 8.22 -44.71
CA LEU A 268 25.21 8.42 -44.89
C LEU A 268 25.86 7.27 -45.66
N THR A 269 25.47 6.01 -45.39
CA THR A 269 25.96 4.85 -46.13
C THR A 269 25.54 4.87 -47.60
N THR A 270 24.30 5.32 -47.88
CA THR A 270 23.80 5.45 -49.26
C THR A 270 24.55 6.54 -50.06
N ILE A 271 24.79 7.69 -49.41
CA ILE A 271 25.57 8.81 -50.03
C ILE A 271 27.02 8.36 -50.28
N ALA A 272 27.65 7.68 -49.29
CA ALA A 272 29.01 7.18 -49.47
C ALA A 272 29.11 6.16 -50.62
N ALA A 273 28.11 5.28 -50.75
CA ALA A 273 28.07 4.32 -51.86
C ALA A 273 27.92 4.97 -53.23
N LEU A 274 27.19 6.10 -53.33
CA LEU A 274 27.07 6.91 -54.55
C LEU A 274 28.34 7.65 -54.92
N LEU A 275 29.10 8.14 -53.91
CA LEU A 275 30.34 8.89 -54.14
C LEU A 275 31.56 7.99 -54.50
N ILE A 276 31.49 6.70 -54.18
CA ILE A 276 32.54 5.71 -54.42
C ILE A 276 32.36 5.01 -55.80
N LYS A 277 31.23 5.22 -56.44
CA LYS A 277 30.94 4.72 -57.78
C LYS A 277 31.38 5.68 -58.84
#